data_de31fb6065bc0a837f92153add09bd4e
#
_entry.id   de31fb6065bc0a837f92153add09bd4e
#
_cell.length_a   1.000
_cell.length_b   1.000
_cell.length_c   1.000
_cell.angle_alpha   90.00
_cell.angle_beta   90.00
_cell.angle_gamma   90.00
#
_symmetry.space_group_name_H-M   'P 1'
#
loop_
_entity.id
_entity.type
_entity.pdbx_description
1 polymer ?
#
loop_
_entity_poly.entity_id
_entity_poly.type
_entity_poly.pdbx_seq_one_letter_code
_entity_poly.pdbx_strand_id
1 'polypeptide(L)'
;MAKYQVLIAGASASGKSASLMNLCKDNPKKVAYITAEAGKSTPFPNNFLSLKNGVTDPNQVIAFFKQVESMPDVEFCVLDGFNYLMDLFENTIIKRSTNTQRGWGDYATFIHTFFQEVVGVSNKKWIIIAHNTVELTPEGTYRYYVPIKGSVGKVGLESFFNIVIYAQRQDINRIKELDYDPEMLHITERDERLGYKHVFQVQPTKEVSDGRIRDLLGMWQDNQIWMDNDVNLLAQHLDKYFGLESKE
;
A
#
# COMPACT_ATOMS: atom_id res chain seq x y z
N MET A 1 -3.00 -3.21 -19.11
CA MET A 1 -3.50 -2.47 -17.93
C MET A 1 -3.24 -3.32 -16.70
N ALA A 2 -2.79 -2.73 -15.60
CA ALA A 2 -2.64 -3.43 -14.32
C ALA A 2 -3.95 -4.13 -13.95
N LYS A 3 -3.86 -5.33 -13.38
CA LYS A 3 -5.05 -6.08 -12.93
C LYS A 3 -5.79 -5.32 -11.84
N TYR A 4 -5.06 -4.76 -10.88
CA TYR A 4 -5.50 -3.76 -9.92
C TYR A 4 -4.31 -3.09 -9.24
N GLN A 5 -4.57 -1.95 -8.60
CA GLN A 5 -3.58 -1.16 -7.87
C GLN A 5 -4.15 -0.80 -6.51
N VAL A 6 -3.45 -1.18 -5.46
CA VAL A 6 -3.85 -0.94 -4.07
C VAL A 6 -2.83 -0.06 -3.38
N LEU A 7 -3.29 1.00 -2.73
CA LEU A 7 -2.52 1.75 -1.74
C LEU A 7 -2.89 1.26 -0.34
N ILE A 8 -1.91 0.75 0.39
CA ILE A 8 -2.02 0.43 1.82
C ILE A 8 -1.34 1.54 2.61
N ALA A 9 -2.12 2.43 3.18
CA ALA A 9 -1.64 3.51 4.01
C ALA A 9 -1.78 3.17 5.51
N GLY A 10 -0.98 3.80 6.36
CA GLY A 10 -1.10 3.59 7.81
C GLY A 10 0.08 4.19 8.57
N ALA A 11 -0.12 4.41 9.87
CA ALA A 11 0.91 4.90 10.79
C ALA A 11 2.09 3.91 10.92
N SER A 12 3.18 4.35 11.53
CA SER A 12 4.26 3.43 11.91
C SER A 12 3.72 2.36 12.86
N ALA A 13 4.22 1.13 12.73
CA ALA A 13 3.80 -0.03 13.52
C ALA A 13 2.30 -0.42 13.38
N SER A 14 1.63 0.01 12.32
CA SER A 14 0.24 -0.42 12.02
C SER A 14 0.14 -1.81 11.36
N GLY A 15 1.26 -2.48 11.11
CA GLY A 15 1.28 -3.84 10.54
C GLY A 15 1.39 -3.90 9.01
N LYS A 16 1.58 -2.77 8.30
CA LYS A 16 1.64 -2.71 6.83
C LYS A 16 2.57 -3.75 6.19
N SER A 17 3.85 -3.71 6.54
CA SER A 17 4.83 -4.66 5.96
C SER A 17 4.61 -6.09 6.45
N ALA A 18 4.10 -6.26 7.69
CA ALA A 18 3.79 -7.58 8.24
C ALA A 18 2.63 -8.26 7.51
N SER A 19 1.71 -7.49 6.94
CA SER A 19 0.55 -8.01 6.20
C SER A 19 0.92 -8.79 4.93
N LEU A 20 2.15 -8.63 4.45
CA LEU A 20 2.67 -9.37 3.29
C LEU A 20 3.09 -10.81 3.61
N MET A 21 3.08 -11.21 4.89
CA MET A 21 3.66 -12.48 5.35
C MET A 21 3.09 -13.72 4.65
N ASN A 22 1.80 -13.70 4.34
CA ASN A 22 1.11 -14.82 3.70
C ASN A 22 0.99 -14.67 2.18
N LEU A 23 1.42 -13.54 1.60
CA LEU A 23 1.29 -13.28 0.18
C LEU A 23 2.12 -14.29 -0.64
N CYS A 24 1.44 -15.09 -1.45
CA CYS A 24 2.05 -16.15 -2.27
C CYS A 24 3.00 -17.06 -1.46
N LYS A 25 2.63 -17.43 -0.21
CA LYS A 25 3.48 -18.19 0.72
C LYS A 25 4.07 -19.46 0.11
N ASP A 26 3.30 -20.16 -0.71
CA ASP A 26 3.72 -21.42 -1.35
C ASP A 26 4.69 -21.19 -2.53
N ASN A 27 4.67 -20.01 -3.12
CA ASN A 27 5.59 -19.61 -4.18
C ASN A 27 5.96 -18.11 -4.08
N PRO A 28 6.85 -17.75 -3.15
CA PRO A 28 7.24 -16.35 -2.91
C PRO A 28 7.88 -15.66 -4.13
N LYS A 29 8.38 -16.41 -5.12
CA LYS A 29 8.95 -15.85 -6.36
C LYS A 29 7.90 -15.19 -7.27
N LYS A 30 6.62 -15.42 -7.03
CA LYS A 30 5.53 -14.69 -7.67
C LYS A 30 5.43 -13.24 -7.22
N VAL A 31 6.18 -12.82 -6.18
CA VAL A 31 6.18 -11.47 -5.63
C VAL A 31 7.50 -10.78 -5.93
N ALA A 32 7.46 -9.70 -6.69
CA ALA A 32 8.55 -8.75 -6.83
C ALA A 32 8.40 -7.67 -5.76
N TYR A 33 9.36 -7.59 -4.86
CA TYR A 33 9.32 -6.73 -3.68
C TYR A 33 10.50 -5.76 -3.65
N ILE A 34 10.21 -4.49 -3.47
CA ILE A 34 11.22 -3.47 -3.13
C ILE A 34 10.79 -2.78 -1.84
N THR A 35 11.73 -2.62 -0.92
CA THR A 35 11.62 -1.63 0.15
C THR A 35 12.54 -0.44 -0.16
N ALA A 36 12.00 0.76 -0.03
CA ALA A 36 12.78 2.00 -0.11
C ALA A 36 13.31 2.43 1.27
N GLU A 37 12.96 1.74 2.36
CA GLU A 37 13.47 1.99 3.69
C GLU A 37 14.89 1.45 3.83
N ALA A 38 15.89 2.35 3.84
CA ALA A 38 17.30 1.96 3.94
C ALA A 38 17.58 1.13 5.20
N GLY A 39 18.24 -0.02 5.02
CA GLY A 39 18.65 -0.92 6.10
C GLY A 39 17.53 -1.72 6.76
N LYS A 40 16.28 -1.62 6.26
CA LYS A 40 15.17 -2.44 6.74
C LYS A 40 14.88 -3.62 5.82
N SER A 41 14.54 -4.74 6.41
CA SER A 41 13.98 -5.92 5.76
C SER A 41 12.54 -6.13 6.19
N THR A 42 11.83 -7.04 5.55
CA THR A 42 10.51 -7.48 6.02
C THR A 42 10.60 -8.02 7.45
N PRO A 43 9.57 -7.83 8.28
CA PRO A 43 9.55 -8.34 9.66
C PRO A 43 9.37 -9.85 9.75
N PHE A 44 9.47 -10.57 8.65
CA PHE A 44 9.35 -12.03 8.52
C PHE A 44 10.33 -12.56 7.46
N PRO A 45 10.77 -13.82 7.57
CA PRO A 45 11.56 -14.47 6.53
C PRO A 45 10.77 -14.58 5.23
N ASN A 46 11.38 -14.23 4.11
CA ASN A 46 10.78 -14.37 2.79
C ASN A 46 11.84 -14.67 1.72
N ASN A 47 11.37 -15.12 0.56
CA ASN A 47 12.16 -15.37 -0.64
C ASN A 47 11.59 -14.59 -1.84
N PHE A 48 11.04 -13.42 -1.62
CA PHE A 48 10.55 -12.54 -2.69
C PHE A 48 11.67 -12.20 -3.69
N LEU A 49 11.30 -11.93 -4.91
CA LEU A 49 12.23 -11.39 -5.90
C LEU A 49 12.52 -9.93 -5.54
N SER A 50 13.77 -9.60 -5.21
CA SER A 50 14.16 -8.26 -4.77
C SER A 50 15.55 -7.86 -5.25
N LEU A 51 15.88 -6.58 -5.13
CA LEU A 51 17.23 -6.08 -5.37
C LEU A 51 18.17 -6.52 -4.23
N LYS A 52 19.30 -7.15 -4.59
CA LYS A 52 20.25 -7.72 -3.61
C LYS A 52 20.87 -6.68 -2.67
N ASN A 53 21.11 -5.45 -3.17
CA ASN A 53 21.85 -4.41 -2.45
C ASN A 53 20.94 -3.28 -1.93
N GLY A 54 19.62 -3.48 -1.92
CA GLY A 54 18.68 -2.41 -1.59
C GLY A 54 18.62 -1.30 -2.66
N VAL A 55 17.88 -0.24 -2.36
CA VAL A 55 17.68 0.91 -3.24
C VAL A 55 18.55 2.08 -2.78
N THR A 56 19.44 2.55 -3.62
CA THR A 56 20.32 3.70 -3.37
C THR A 56 20.10 4.85 -4.36
N ASP A 57 19.44 4.56 -5.48
CA ASP A 57 19.00 5.52 -6.50
C ASP A 57 17.53 5.26 -6.82
N PRO A 58 16.64 6.28 -6.79
CA PRO A 58 15.22 6.10 -7.07
C PRO A 58 14.93 5.50 -8.45
N ASN A 59 15.79 5.74 -9.44
CA ASN A 59 15.63 5.18 -10.79
C ASN A 59 15.80 3.66 -10.83
N GLN A 60 16.48 3.05 -9.85
CA GLN A 60 16.57 1.59 -9.72
C GLN A 60 15.19 0.94 -9.52
N VAL A 61 14.26 1.65 -8.87
CA VAL A 61 12.88 1.17 -8.66
C VAL A 61 12.16 1.04 -10.00
N ILE A 62 12.23 2.06 -10.84
CA ILE A 62 11.64 2.04 -12.19
C ILE A 62 12.28 0.94 -13.04
N ALA A 63 13.61 0.87 -13.05
CA ALA A 63 14.33 -0.13 -13.83
C ALA A 63 13.98 -1.57 -13.42
N PHE A 64 13.91 -1.83 -12.12
CA PHE A 64 13.56 -3.14 -11.58
C PHE A 64 12.13 -3.54 -12.00
N PHE A 65 11.14 -2.70 -11.80
CA PHE A 65 9.76 -3.07 -12.14
C PHE A 65 9.52 -3.15 -13.66
N LYS A 66 10.22 -2.36 -14.48
CA LYS A 66 10.22 -2.54 -15.94
C LYS A 66 10.79 -3.91 -16.35
N GLN A 67 11.84 -4.38 -15.67
CA GLN A 67 12.38 -5.73 -15.90
C GLN A 67 11.40 -6.82 -15.46
N VAL A 68 10.76 -6.64 -14.30
CA VAL A 68 9.77 -7.57 -13.74
C VAL A 68 8.55 -7.75 -14.67
N GLU A 69 8.16 -6.71 -15.42
CA GLU A 69 7.03 -6.79 -16.34
C GLU A 69 7.17 -7.89 -17.39
N SER A 70 8.41 -8.19 -17.82
CA SER A 70 8.71 -9.27 -18.76
C SER A 70 8.75 -10.68 -18.14
N MET A 71 8.59 -10.81 -16.80
CA MET A 71 8.66 -12.08 -16.07
C MET A 71 7.25 -12.68 -15.92
N PRO A 72 6.86 -13.73 -16.66
CA PRO A 72 5.50 -14.26 -16.65
C PRO A 72 5.11 -14.86 -15.28
N ASP A 73 6.07 -15.41 -14.56
CA ASP A 73 5.82 -16.07 -13.27
C ASP A 73 5.57 -15.10 -12.12
N VAL A 74 5.90 -13.81 -12.28
CA VAL A 74 5.64 -12.79 -11.28
C VAL A 74 4.20 -12.30 -11.41
N GLU A 75 3.46 -12.34 -10.32
CA GLU A 75 2.06 -11.90 -10.26
C GLU A 75 1.91 -10.55 -9.55
N PHE A 76 2.70 -10.32 -8.50
CA PHE A 76 2.61 -9.13 -7.65
C PHE A 76 3.85 -8.26 -7.75
N CYS A 77 3.64 -6.96 -7.84
CA CYS A 77 4.64 -5.93 -7.65
C CYS A 77 4.35 -5.18 -6.35
N VAL A 78 5.29 -5.19 -5.42
CA VAL A 78 5.15 -4.56 -4.10
C VAL A 78 6.24 -3.52 -3.92
N LEU A 79 5.84 -2.28 -3.66
CA LEU A 79 6.73 -1.20 -3.24
C LEU A 79 6.40 -0.81 -1.81
N ASP A 80 7.27 -1.16 -0.87
CA ASP A 80 7.12 -0.85 0.55
C ASP A 80 7.91 0.41 0.92
N GLY A 81 7.22 1.36 1.53
CA GLY A 81 7.84 2.61 1.98
C GLY A 81 7.93 3.68 0.89
N PHE A 82 6.84 3.97 0.18
CA PHE A 82 6.81 4.99 -0.87
C PHE A 82 7.31 6.37 -0.38
N ASN A 83 7.03 6.74 0.89
CA ASN A 83 7.54 7.99 1.48
C ASN A 83 9.07 8.04 1.47
N TYR A 84 9.74 6.93 1.74
CA TYR A 84 11.22 6.85 1.72
C TYR A 84 11.78 6.92 0.30
N LEU A 85 11.04 6.45 -0.70
CA LEU A 85 11.42 6.65 -2.10
C LEU A 85 11.41 8.14 -2.46
N MET A 86 10.41 8.90 -1.99
CA MET A 86 10.37 10.35 -2.16
C MET A 86 11.54 11.03 -1.44
N ASP A 87 11.84 10.61 -0.21
CA ASP A 87 13.00 11.12 0.56
C ASP A 87 14.33 10.80 -0.14
N LEU A 88 14.46 9.60 -0.69
CA LEU A 88 15.63 9.20 -1.45
C LEU A 88 15.82 10.10 -2.67
N PHE A 89 14.76 10.37 -3.44
CA PHE A 89 14.82 11.27 -4.58
C PHE A 89 15.26 12.69 -4.18
N GLU A 90 14.66 13.24 -3.13
CA GLU A 90 15.02 14.54 -2.61
C GLU A 90 16.50 14.60 -2.21
N ASN A 91 16.98 13.62 -1.46
CA ASN A 91 18.33 13.62 -0.89
C ASN A 91 19.41 13.33 -1.94
N THR A 92 19.12 12.50 -2.94
CA THR A 92 20.12 12.08 -3.93
C THR A 92 20.14 12.95 -5.19
N ILE A 93 19.00 13.53 -5.57
CA ILE A 93 18.86 14.29 -6.81
C ILE A 93 18.64 15.78 -6.52
N ILE A 94 17.57 16.16 -5.78
CA ILE A 94 17.20 17.56 -5.62
C ILE A 94 18.26 18.33 -4.83
N LYS A 95 18.64 17.84 -3.63
CA LYS A 95 19.60 18.52 -2.76
C LYS A 95 21.03 18.56 -3.33
N ARG A 96 21.35 17.69 -4.28
CA ARG A 96 22.64 17.67 -4.97
C ARG A 96 22.65 18.49 -6.27
N SER A 97 21.48 18.94 -6.71
CA SER A 97 21.34 19.75 -7.92
C SER A 97 21.79 21.20 -7.66
N THR A 98 22.48 21.80 -8.60
CA THR A 98 22.77 23.24 -8.61
C THR A 98 21.51 24.09 -8.88
N ASN A 99 20.45 23.48 -9.40
CA ASN A 99 19.15 24.11 -9.64
C ASN A 99 18.06 23.27 -8.98
N THR A 100 17.68 23.63 -7.75
CA THR A 100 16.67 22.92 -6.97
C THR A 100 15.28 23.01 -7.59
N GLN A 101 14.94 24.10 -8.28
CA GLN A 101 13.65 24.24 -8.99
C GLN A 101 13.53 23.21 -10.10
N ARG A 102 14.59 23.02 -10.90
CA ARG A 102 14.66 21.95 -11.90
C ARG A 102 14.54 20.59 -11.23
N GLY A 103 15.24 20.35 -10.11
CA GLY A 103 15.17 19.10 -9.35
C GLY A 103 13.75 18.74 -8.91
N TRP A 104 12.93 19.72 -8.53
CA TRP A 104 11.51 19.49 -8.23
C TRP A 104 10.67 19.19 -9.48
N GLY A 105 11.02 19.74 -10.64
CA GLY A 105 10.43 19.36 -11.93
C GLY A 105 10.76 17.90 -12.30
N ASP A 106 12.01 17.52 -12.14
CA ASP A 106 12.46 16.15 -12.38
C ASP A 106 11.78 15.15 -11.43
N TYR A 107 11.54 15.56 -10.17
CA TYR A 107 10.76 14.77 -9.20
C TYR A 107 9.30 14.55 -9.66
N ALA A 108 8.63 15.62 -10.09
CA ALA A 108 7.27 15.49 -10.60
C ALA A 108 7.22 14.55 -11.81
N THR A 109 8.17 14.68 -12.72
CA THR A 109 8.31 13.78 -13.88
C THR A 109 8.54 12.34 -13.43
N PHE A 110 9.41 12.10 -12.45
CA PHE A 110 9.67 10.76 -11.89
C PHE A 110 8.39 10.12 -11.34
N ILE A 111 7.60 10.85 -10.55
CA ILE A 111 6.33 10.36 -9.99
C ILE A 111 5.33 10.03 -11.11
N HIS A 112 5.18 10.91 -12.10
CA HIS A 112 4.29 10.64 -13.23
C HIS A 112 4.77 9.43 -14.06
N THR A 113 6.06 9.34 -14.37
CA THR A 113 6.64 8.19 -15.06
C THR A 113 6.38 6.88 -14.29
N PHE A 114 6.60 6.89 -12.96
CA PHE A 114 6.34 5.71 -12.15
C PHE A 114 4.87 5.28 -12.24
N PHE A 115 3.92 6.18 -12.03
CA PHE A 115 2.50 5.81 -12.02
C PHE A 115 1.92 5.59 -13.42
N GLN A 116 2.33 6.34 -14.43
CA GLN A 116 1.74 6.24 -15.77
C GLN A 116 2.43 5.19 -16.64
N GLU A 117 3.77 5.13 -16.61
CA GLU A 117 4.55 4.29 -17.53
C GLU A 117 5.01 2.96 -16.92
N VAL A 118 4.94 2.81 -15.58
CA VAL A 118 5.31 1.56 -14.92
C VAL A 118 4.07 0.89 -14.34
N VAL A 119 3.41 1.54 -13.39
CA VAL A 119 2.25 0.96 -12.70
C VAL A 119 1.03 0.88 -13.63
N GLY A 120 0.72 1.97 -14.34
CA GLY A 120 -0.51 2.11 -15.15
C GLY A 120 -0.56 1.22 -16.39
N VAL A 121 0.60 0.85 -16.95
CA VAL A 121 0.68 -0.03 -18.13
C VAL A 121 0.95 -1.49 -17.77
N SER A 122 1.22 -1.78 -16.51
CA SER A 122 1.59 -3.10 -16.03
C SER A 122 0.43 -4.10 -16.11
N ASN A 123 0.76 -5.36 -16.37
CA ASN A 123 -0.17 -6.50 -16.29
C ASN A 123 -0.13 -7.22 -14.94
N LYS A 124 0.61 -6.67 -13.97
CA LYS A 124 0.76 -7.23 -12.62
C LYS A 124 -0.24 -6.62 -11.64
N LYS A 125 -0.43 -7.28 -10.50
CA LYS A 125 -1.16 -6.76 -9.36
C LYS A 125 -0.22 -5.89 -8.53
N TRP A 126 -0.61 -4.63 -8.27
CA TRP A 126 0.25 -3.68 -7.58
C TRP A 126 -0.20 -3.41 -6.16
N ILE A 127 0.77 -3.43 -5.24
CA ILE A 127 0.59 -3.05 -3.84
C ILE A 127 1.65 -2.02 -3.50
N ILE A 128 1.20 -0.82 -3.16
CA ILE A 128 2.08 0.26 -2.70
C ILE A 128 1.77 0.54 -1.25
N ILE A 129 2.81 0.50 -0.41
CA ILE A 129 2.72 0.73 1.02
C ILE A 129 3.31 2.09 1.34
N ALA A 130 2.57 2.91 2.11
CA ALA A 130 2.99 4.24 2.47
C ALA A 130 2.61 4.60 3.92
N HIS A 131 3.34 5.55 4.51
CA HIS A 131 2.97 6.15 5.79
C HIS A 131 1.93 7.26 5.56
N ASN A 132 0.85 7.23 6.33
CA ASN A 132 -0.11 8.30 6.37
C ASN A 132 0.23 9.34 7.43
N THR A 133 -0.33 10.52 7.27
CA THR A 133 -0.41 11.58 8.27
C THR A 133 -1.86 11.77 8.68
N VAL A 134 -2.05 12.26 9.90
CA VAL A 134 -3.36 12.59 10.46
C VAL A 134 -3.39 14.10 10.71
N GLU A 135 -4.42 14.75 10.25
CA GLU A 135 -4.68 16.17 10.43
C GLU A 135 -6.07 16.37 11.02
N LEU A 136 -6.18 17.24 12.03
CA LEU A 136 -7.49 17.66 12.55
C LEU A 136 -8.04 18.75 11.62
N THR A 137 -9.23 18.50 11.05
CA THR A 137 -9.89 19.48 10.19
C THR A 137 -10.56 20.60 11.01
N PRO A 138 -10.84 21.77 10.41
CA PRO A 138 -11.57 22.85 11.09
C PRO A 138 -12.95 22.41 11.61
N GLU A 139 -13.55 21.39 11.01
CA GLU A 139 -14.83 20.82 11.40
C GLU A 139 -14.74 19.86 12.59
N GLY A 140 -13.52 19.61 13.12
CA GLY A 140 -13.28 18.75 14.27
C GLY A 140 -13.24 17.24 13.93
N THR A 141 -13.11 16.88 12.66
CA THR A 141 -12.92 15.50 12.18
C THR A 141 -11.45 15.23 11.89
N TYR A 142 -11.06 13.95 11.81
CA TYR A 142 -9.70 13.56 11.44
C TYR A 142 -9.61 13.24 9.96
N ARG A 143 -8.67 13.90 9.28
CA ARG A 143 -8.29 13.60 7.90
C ARG A 143 -7.04 12.72 7.90
N TYR A 144 -7.12 11.58 7.25
CA TYR A 144 -5.98 10.70 6.99
C TYR A 144 -5.56 10.86 5.53
N TYR A 145 -4.26 11.08 5.29
CA TYR A 145 -3.73 11.17 3.93
C TYR A 145 -2.27 10.76 3.87
N VAL A 146 -1.81 10.38 2.69
CA VAL A 146 -0.39 10.12 2.44
C VAL A 146 0.26 11.40 1.91
N PRO A 147 1.18 12.02 2.68
CA PRO A 147 1.85 13.22 2.23
C PRO A 147 2.74 12.90 1.02
N ILE A 148 2.64 13.72 -0.02
CA ILE A 148 3.49 13.67 -1.20
C ILE A 148 4.15 15.03 -1.39
N LYS A 149 5.43 15.04 -1.78
CA LYS A 149 6.23 16.26 -1.88
C LYS A 149 6.00 17.01 -3.20
N GLY A 150 6.40 18.28 -3.21
CA GLY A 150 6.38 19.12 -4.41
C GLY A 150 4.98 19.44 -4.97
N SER A 151 4.92 19.80 -6.24
CA SER A 151 3.67 20.19 -6.91
C SER A 151 2.65 19.04 -7.02
N VAL A 152 3.12 17.80 -7.07
CA VAL A 152 2.28 16.58 -7.07
C VAL A 152 1.49 16.44 -5.76
N GLY A 153 1.99 17.01 -4.66
CA GLY A 153 1.33 16.99 -3.35
C GLY A 153 -0.06 17.63 -3.32
N LYS A 154 -0.37 18.53 -4.26
CA LYS A 154 -1.69 19.15 -4.37
C LYS A 154 -2.80 18.15 -4.70
N VAL A 155 -2.46 17.09 -5.42
CA VAL A 155 -3.41 16.03 -5.84
C VAL A 155 -3.51 14.92 -4.79
N GLY A 156 -2.43 14.68 -4.04
CA GLY A 156 -2.31 13.58 -3.08
C GLY A 156 -2.00 12.23 -3.75
N LEU A 157 -1.32 11.35 -3.02
CA LEU A 157 -0.93 10.04 -3.53
C LEU A 157 -2.13 9.16 -3.87
N GLU A 158 -3.18 9.25 -3.09
CA GLU A 158 -4.41 8.46 -3.24
C GLU A 158 -5.10 8.65 -4.59
N SER A 159 -4.84 9.80 -5.25
CA SER A 159 -5.41 10.09 -6.57
C SER A 159 -4.96 9.13 -7.67
N PHE A 160 -3.81 8.48 -7.49
CA PHE A 160 -3.29 7.49 -8.44
C PHE A 160 -3.91 6.09 -8.28
N PHE A 161 -4.78 5.89 -7.27
CA PHE A 161 -5.32 4.57 -6.94
C PHE A 161 -6.85 4.56 -6.98
N ASN A 162 -7.40 3.43 -7.42
CA ASN A 162 -8.82 3.14 -7.31
C ASN A 162 -9.17 2.48 -5.98
N ILE A 163 -8.21 1.81 -5.34
CA ILE A 163 -8.37 1.10 -4.09
C ILE A 163 -7.37 1.67 -3.09
N VAL A 164 -7.87 2.25 -2.00
CA VAL A 164 -7.07 2.81 -0.91
C VAL A 164 -7.61 2.29 0.40
N ILE A 165 -6.77 1.60 1.15
CA ILE A 165 -7.12 1.02 2.45
C ILE A 165 -6.15 1.48 3.52
N TYR A 166 -6.59 1.42 4.80
CA TYR A 166 -5.77 1.85 5.93
C TYR A 166 -5.44 0.69 6.86
N ALA A 167 -4.15 0.42 7.03
CA ALA A 167 -3.66 -0.49 8.06
C ALA A 167 -3.63 0.24 9.41
N GLN A 168 -4.30 -0.30 10.41
CA GLN A 168 -4.40 0.31 11.74
C GLN A 168 -4.57 -0.72 12.86
N ARG A 169 -4.42 -0.26 14.10
CA ARG A 169 -4.88 -1.00 15.28
C ARG A 169 -6.28 -0.56 15.60
N GLN A 170 -7.18 -1.52 15.75
CA GLN A 170 -8.56 -1.27 16.12
C GLN A 170 -8.88 -1.93 17.46
N ASP A 171 -9.59 -1.22 18.33
CA ASP A 171 -10.08 -1.73 19.59
C ASP A 171 -11.07 -2.88 19.38
N ILE A 172 -10.96 -3.96 20.15
CA ILE A 172 -11.79 -5.16 20.00
C ILE A 172 -13.25 -4.88 20.33
N ASN A 173 -13.53 -4.05 21.33
CA ASN A 173 -14.91 -3.72 21.69
C ASN A 173 -15.56 -2.94 20.56
N ARG A 174 -14.80 -2.01 19.94
CA ARG A 174 -15.28 -1.24 18.81
C ARG A 174 -15.59 -2.12 17.59
N ILE A 175 -14.77 -3.13 17.31
CA ILE A 175 -15.07 -4.11 16.25
C ILE A 175 -16.38 -4.83 16.55
N LYS A 176 -16.57 -5.30 17.78
CA LYS A 176 -17.76 -6.04 18.19
C LYS A 176 -19.03 -5.20 18.21
N GLU A 177 -18.93 -3.89 18.48
CA GLU A 177 -20.07 -2.95 18.47
C GLU A 177 -20.64 -2.70 17.08
N LEU A 178 -19.82 -2.75 16.04
CA LEU A 178 -20.19 -2.33 14.67
C LEU A 178 -20.61 -3.49 13.76
N ASP A 179 -20.82 -4.67 14.30
CA ASP A 179 -21.00 -5.86 13.50
C ASP A 179 -19.84 -6.08 12.50
N TYR A 180 -19.39 -7.27 12.29
CA TYR A 180 -18.30 -7.58 11.38
C TYR A 180 -18.49 -8.95 10.74
N ASP A 181 -17.92 -9.09 9.54
CA ASP A 181 -17.91 -10.36 8.83
C ASP A 181 -16.82 -11.29 9.40
N PRO A 182 -17.19 -12.41 10.06
CA PRO A 182 -16.22 -13.34 10.64
C PRO A 182 -15.41 -14.11 9.58
N GLU A 183 -15.79 -14.12 8.31
CA GLU A 183 -15.00 -14.71 7.23
C GLU A 183 -13.85 -13.77 6.80
N MET A 184 -14.02 -12.47 7.01
CA MET A 184 -13.03 -11.46 6.65
C MET A 184 -12.18 -11.00 7.82
N LEU A 185 -12.68 -11.09 9.05
CA LEU A 185 -12.01 -10.60 10.26
C LEU A 185 -12.09 -11.64 11.39
N HIS A 186 -10.97 -12.27 11.69
CA HIS A 186 -10.86 -13.32 12.71
C HIS A 186 -10.29 -12.76 14.01
N ILE A 187 -11.10 -12.61 15.05
CA ILE A 187 -10.64 -12.22 16.38
C ILE A 187 -10.09 -13.43 17.10
N THR A 188 -8.81 -13.41 17.48
CA THR A 188 -8.11 -14.46 18.19
C THR A 188 -8.10 -14.21 19.71
N GLU A 189 -7.87 -15.25 20.52
CA GLU A 189 -7.66 -15.12 21.98
C GLU A 189 -6.51 -14.15 22.32
N ARG A 190 -5.50 -14.05 21.45
CA ARG A 190 -4.42 -13.08 21.61
C ARG A 190 -4.92 -11.65 21.44
N ASP A 191 -5.76 -11.38 20.43
CA ASP A 191 -6.33 -10.06 20.18
C ASP A 191 -7.20 -9.62 21.36
N GLU A 192 -8.03 -10.54 21.89
CA GLU A 192 -8.85 -10.32 23.08
C GLU A 192 -7.99 -9.93 24.29
N ARG A 193 -6.92 -10.66 24.54
CA ARG A 193 -6.00 -10.38 25.67
C ARG A 193 -5.27 -9.04 25.49
N LEU A 194 -4.94 -8.64 24.26
CA LEU A 194 -4.28 -7.37 23.97
C LEU A 194 -5.24 -6.19 23.93
N GLY A 195 -6.56 -6.45 23.78
CA GLY A 195 -7.59 -5.43 23.65
C GLY A 195 -7.63 -4.74 22.29
N TYR A 196 -6.78 -5.12 21.35
CA TYR A 196 -6.77 -4.58 19.99
C TYR A 196 -6.36 -5.63 18.96
N LYS A 197 -6.74 -5.37 17.70
CA LYS A 197 -6.33 -6.15 16.54
C LYS A 197 -5.72 -5.24 15.46
N HIS A 198 -4.72 -5.73 14.75
CA HIS A 198 -4.28 -5.11 13.50
C HIS A 198 -5.27 -5.47 12.39
N VAL A 199 -5.81 -4.46 11.73
CA VAL A 199 -6.82 -4.62 10.68
C VAL A 199 -6.49 -3.77 9.47
N PHE A 200 -7.04 -4.13 8.32
CA PHE A 200 -7.26 -3.21 7.23
C PHE A 200 -8.66 -2.61 7.36
N GLN A 201 -8.75 -1.29 7.39
CA GLN A 201 -10.00 -0.58 7.20
C GLN A 201 -10.21 -0.39 5.70
N VAL A 202 -11.29 -0.95 5.19
CA VAL A 202 -11.62 -0.99 3.75
C VAL A 202 -12.81 -0.14 3.37
N GLN A 203 -13.62 0.28 4.36
CA GLN A 203 -14.73 1.21 4.19
C GLN A 203 -14.61 2.39 5.17
N PRO A 204 -15.12 3.59 4.82
CA PRO A 204 -15.18 4.72 5.73
C PRO A 204 -16.13 4.45 6.90
N THR A 205 -15.88 5.11 8.04
CA THR A 205 -16.79 5.17 9.19
C THR A 205 -17.20 6.62 9.46
N LYS A 206 -18.17 6.82 10.33
CA LYS A 206 -18.60 8.19 10.72
C LYS A 206 -17.46 9.01 11.34
N GLU A 207 -16.55 8.36 12.06
CA GLU A 207 -15.42 9.03 12.73
C GLU A 207 -14.27 9.30 11.75
N VAL A 208 -14.17 8.51 10.69
CA VAL A 208 -13.12 8.57 9.67
C VAL A 208 -13.75 8.85 8.31
N SER A 209 -14.78 9.69 8.28
CA SER A 209 -15.52 10.06 7.07
C SER A 209 -14.68 10.87 6.08
N ASP A 210 -13.69 11.61 6.57
CA ASP A 210 -12.74 12.38 5.75
C ASP A 210 -11.46 11.58 5.43
N GLY A 211 -11.46 10.28 5.70
CA GLY A 211 -10.43 9.35 5.23
C GLY A 211 -10.52 9.20 3.70
N ARG A 212 -9.35 9.16 3.05
CA ARG A 212 -9.28 8.92 1.60
C ARG A 212 -9.35 7.45 1.26
N ILE A 213 -10.14 6.68 2.04
CA ILE A 213 -10.46 5.28 1.68
C ILE A 213 -11.20 5.31 0.36
N ARG A 214 -10.78 4.47 -0.56
CA ARG A 214 -11.43 4.29 -1.85
C ARG A 214 -11.74 2.83 -2.05
N ASP A 215 -12.99 2.56 -2.24
CA ASP A 215 -13.54 1.28 -2.61
C ASP A 215 -14.28 1.39 -3.93
N LEU A 216 -14.39 0.29 -4.62
CA LEU A 216 -15.19 0.19 -5.83
C LEU A 216 -16.62 -0.21 -5.47
N LEU A 217 -17.58 0.27 -6.24
CA LEU A 217 -18.99 0.04 -5.99
C LEU A 217 -19.31 -1.46 -5.91
N GLY A 218 -19.90 -1.89 -4.79
CA GLY A 218 -20.27 -3.28 -4.56
C GLY A 218 -19.10 -4.23 -4.26
N MET A 219 -17.92 -3.71 -3.96
CA MET A 219 -16.78 -4.54 -3.59
C MET A 219 -16.91 -5.10 -2.17
N TRP A 220 -17.44 -4.32 -1.26
CA TRP A 220 -17.59 -4.67 0.15
C TRP A 220 -19.08 -4.72 0.56
N GLN A 221 -19.41 -5.64 1.45
CA GLN A 221 -20.71 -5.67 2.12
C GLN A 221 -20.74 -4.68 3.29
N ASP A 222 -21.91 -4.29 3.76
CA ASP A 222 -22.07 -3.26 4.79
C ASP A 222 -21.35 -3.58 6.11
N ASN A 223 -21.22 -4.86 6.47
CA ASN A 223 -20.51 -5.33 7.67
C ASN A 223 -19.02 -5.62 7.44
N GLN A 224 -18.50 -5.37 6.23
CA GLN A 224 -17.08 -5.54 5.88
C GLN A 224 -16.31 -4.22 6.01
N ILE A 225 -16.43 -3.51 7.14
CA ILE A 225 -15.69 -2.26 7.39
C ILE A 225 -14.21 -2.56 7.59
N TRP A 226 -13.91 -3.66 8.28
CA TRP A 226 -12.56 -4.13 8.56
C TRP A 226 -12.36 -5.55 8.07
N MET A 227 -11.12 -5.85 7.72
CA MET A 227 -10.68 -7.20 7.44
C MET A 227 -9.35 -7.49 8.14
N ASP A 228 -8.96 -8.75 8.20
CA ASP A 228 -7.63 -9.14 8.70
C ASP A 228 -6.54 -8.35 7.97
N ASN A 229 -5.51 -7.96 8.72
CA ASN A 229 -4.33 -7.28 8.18
C ASN A 229 -3.46 -8.28 7.39
N ASP A 230 -4.02 -8.80 6.30
CA ASP A 230 -3.45 -9.85 5.46
C ASP A 230 -3.66 -9.53 3.98
N VAL A 231 -2.56 -9.27 3.28
CA VAL A 231 -2.58 -8.95 1.84
C VAL A 231 -2.99 -10.15 0.99
N ASN A 232 -2.75 -11.38 1.45
CA ASN A 232 -3.19 -12.55 0.69
C ASN A 232 -4.72 -12.67 0.70
N LEU A 233 -5.36 -12.46 1.85
CA LEU A 233 -6.83 -12.43 1.96
C LEU A 233 -7.42 -11.28 1.13
N LEU A 234 -6.81 -10.09 1.20
CA LEU A 234 -7.20 -8.95 0.36
C LEU A 234 -7.09 -9.30 -1.13
N ALA A 235 -6.00 -9.91 -1.56
CA ALA A 235 -5.78 -10.29 -2.95
C ALA A 235 -6.81 -11.31 -3.44
N GLN A 236 -7.16 -12.30 -2.61
CA GLN A 236 -8.22 -13.27 -2.94
C GLN A 236 -9.57 -12.58 -3.13
N HIS A 237 -9.93 -11.66 -2.24
CA HIS A 237 -11.16 -10.87 -2.35
C HIS A 237 -11.19 -10.04 -3.65
N LEU A 238 -10.09 -9.36 -3.97
CA LEU A 238 -9.96 -8.56 -5.18
C LEU A 238 -9.98 -9.43 -6.45
N ASP A 239 -9.31 -10.58 -6.42
CA ASP A 239 -9.32 -11.51 -7.55
C ASP A 239 -10.73 -12.01 -7.85
N LYS A 240 -11.51 -12.31 -6.82
CA LYS A 240 -12.93 -12.68 -6.95
C LYS A 240 -13.75 -11.53 -7.53
N TYR A 241 -13.61 -10.32 -6.97
CA TYR A 241 -14.34 -9.13 -7.45
C TYR A 241 -14.04 -8.81 -8.92
N PHE A 242 -12.79 -8.91 -9.35
CA PHE A 242 -12.37 -8.64 -10.73
C PHE A 242 -12.50 -9.84 -11.67
N GLY A 243 -12.94 -11.01 -11.20
CA GLY A 243 -13.05 -12.22 -12.00
C GLY A 243 -11.70 -12.73 -12.51
N LEU A 244 -10.63 -12.56 -11.69
CA LEU A 244 -9.25 -12.96 -12.00
C LEU A 244 -8.90 -14.34 -11.43
N GLU A 245 -9.84 -15.02 -10.79
CA GLU A 245 -9.64 -16.38 -10.27
C GLU A 245 -9.26 -17.31 -11.43
N SER A 246 -8.24 -18.14 -11.19
CA SER A 246 -7.87 -19.20 -12.13
C SER A 246 -9.10 -20.13 -12.28
N LYS A 247 -9.61 -20.29 -13.48
CA LYS A 247 -10.56 -21.36 -13.75
C LYS A 247 -9.76 -22.66 -13.55
N GLU A 248 -10.10 -23.39 -12.47
CA GLU A 248 -9.63 -24.76 -12.26
C GLU A 248 -9.98 -25.66 -13.46
#